data_c76ee0b3ea7b7f1456b71f97d94ea763
#
_entry.id   c76ee0b3ea7b7f1456b71f97d94ea763
#
_cell.length_a   1.000
_cell.length_b   1.000
_cell.length_c   1.000
_cell.angle_alpha   90.00
_cell.angle_beta   90.00
_cell.angle_gamma   90.00
#
_symmetry.space_group_name_H-M   'P 1'
#
loop_
_entity.id
_entity.type
_entity.pdbx_description
1 polymer ?
#
loop_
_entity_poly.entity_id
_entity_poly.type
_entity_poly.pdbx_seq_one_letter_code
_entity_poly.pdbx_strand_id
1 'polypeptide(L)'
;INPKCEEISIQEAWIDDQTPEDISNFVEKLRVEGAYDVSYQSISMKKDRLGFSIQVILPIEKREYFRRLWFDYSNTIGIRERTQSRWILLRRRGECSTTFGNIKVKQTLKPDGSITMKPENDEVLRLNTEHKISTEEIRKIIKESSKKFKAFENWQ
;
A
#
# COMPACT_ATOMS: atom_id res chain seq x y z
N ILE A 1 16.15 -16.75 8.33
CA ILE A 1 14.79 -16.23 8.44
C ILE A 1 14.23 -16.09 7.03
N ASN A 2 13.16 -16.82 6.76
CA ASN A 2 12.59 -16.85 5.41
C ASN A 2 11.47 -15.82 5.27
N PRO A 3 11.33 -15.19 4.08
CA PRO A 3 10.15 -14.43 3.74
C PRO A 3 8.88 -15.28 3.90
N LYS A 4 7.78 -14.65 4.26
CA LYS A 4 6.47 -15.29 4.38
C LYS A 4 5.81 -15.34 3.00
N CYS A 5 5.30 -16.53 2.63
CA CYS A 5 4.44 -16.66 1.46
C CYS A 5 2.98 -16.56 1.88
N GLU A 6 2.22 -15.78 1.15
CA GLU A 6 0.76 -15.67 1.33
C GLU A 6 0.05 -15.64 0.00
N GLU A 7 -1.21 -16.01 -0.02
CA GLU A 7 -2.05 -15.89 -1.20
C GLU A 7 -2.83 -14.57 -1.19
N ILE A 8 -2.89 -13.94 -2.35
CA ILE A 8 -3.65 -12.72 -2.60
C ILE A 8 -4.58 -12.91 -3.79
N SER A 9 -5.60 -12.08 -3.88
CA SER A 9 -6.40 -11.96 -5.09
C SER A 9 -5.99 -10.71 -5.87
N ILE A 10 -5.93 -10.84 -7.18
CA ILE A 10 -5.73 -9.72 -8.11
C ILE A 10 -6.97 -9.65 -8.99
N GLN A 11 -7.59 -8.48 -9.03
CA GLN A 11 -8.72 -8.18 -9.89
C GLN A 11 -8.35 -7.02 -10.79
N GLU A 12 -8.74 -7.11 -12.07
CA GLU A 12 -8.43 -6.07 -13.05
C GLU A 12 -9.53 -5.93 -14.09
N ALA A 13 -9.68 -4.73 -14.62
CA ALA A 13 -10.52 -4.44 -15.77
C ALA A 13 -9.97 -3.27 -16.57
N TRP A 14 -10.38 -3.19 -17.84
CA TRP A 14 -10.13 -2.07 -18.73
C TRP A 14 -11.43 -1.32 -18.96
N ILE A 15 -11.41 0.00 -18.74
CA ILE A 15 -12.59 0.85 -18.79
C ILE A 15 -12.34 2.00 -19.76
N ASP A 16 -13.20 2.16 -20.77
CA ASP A 16 -13.10 3.21 -21.79
C ASP A 16 -14.29 4.18 -21.83
N ASP A 17 -15.21 4.06 -20.89
CA ASP A 17 -16.47 4.80 -20.85
C ASP A 17 -16.69 5.58 -19.53
N GLN A 18 -15.60 5.86 -18.82
CA GLN A 18 -15.60 6.70 -17.62
C GLN A 18 -14.58 7.83 -17.73
N THR A 19 -14.86 8.93 -17.06
CA THR A 19 -13.93 10.07 -17.00
C THR A 19 -12.73 9.77 -16.11
N PRO A 20 -11.59 10.47 -16.28
CA PRO A 20 -10.46 10.34 -15.34
C PRO A 20 -10.83 10.59 -13.88
N GLU A 21 -11.76 11.51 -13.63
CA GLU A 21 -12.25 11.82 -12.29
C GLU A 21 -13.03 10.64 -11.69
N ASP A 22 -13.93 10.04 -12.48
CA ASP A 22 -14.66 8.83 -12.04
C ASP A 22 -13.71 7.69 -11.70
N ILE A 23 -12.69 7.48 -12.53
CA ILE A 23 -11.65 6.45 -12.29
C ILE A 23 -10.89 6.75 -11.00
N SER A 24 -10.48 8.00 -10.78
CA SER A 24 -9.79 8.41 -9.56
C SER A 24 -10.64 8.16 -8.31
N ASN A 25 -11.91 8.51 -8.35
CA ASN A 25 -12.85 8.28 -7.25
C ASN A 25 -13.04 6.78 -6.96
N PHE A 26 -13.16 5.98 -8.01
CA PHE A 26 -13.29 4.53 -7.86
C PHE A 26 -12.03 3.89 -7.28
N VAL A 27 -10.85 4.28 -7.76
CA VAL A 27 -9.56 3.81 -7.24
C VAL A 27 -9.40 4.16 -5.76
N GLU A 28 -9.77 5.37 -5.36
CA GLU A 28 -9.72 5.78 -3.95
C GLU A 28 -10.68 4.96 -3.10
N LYS A 29 -11.88 4.69 -3.61
CA LYS A 29 -12.82 3.79 -2.93
C LYS A 29 -12.21 2.42 -2.69
N LEU A 30 -11.59 1.81 -3.67
CA LEU A 30 -10.93 0.51 -3.52
C LEU A 30 -9.83 0.54 -2.44
N ARG A 31 -9.08 1.64 -2.33
CA ARG A 31 -8.07 1.83 -1.27
C ARG A 31 -8.70 1.89 0.12
N VAL A 32 -9.71 2.71 0.28
CA VAL A 32 -10.43 2.88 1.57
C VAL A 32 -11.07 1.59 2.04
N GLU A 33 -11.59 0.76 1.12
CA GLU A 33 -12.22 -0.52 1.45
C GLU A 33 -11.22 -1.64 1.82
N GLY A 34 -9.93 -1.34 1.77
CA GLY A 34 -8.87 -2.18 2.31
C GLY A 34 -8.15 -3.02 1.27
N ALA A 35 -8.03 -2.53 0.05
CA ALA A 35 -7.06 -3.08 -0.89
C ALA A 35 -5.64 -2.98 -0.33
N TYR A 36 -4.79 -3.95 -0.63
CA TYR A 36 -3.37 -3.83 -0.34
C TYR A 36 -2.71 -2.78 -1.21
N ASP A 37 -3.09 -2.74 -2.49
CA ASP A 37 -2.62 -1.75 -3.44
C ASP A 37 -3.58 -1.64 -4.62
N VAL A 38 -3.63 -0.45 -5.22
CA VAL A 38 -4.40 -0.18 -6.43
C VAL A 38 -3.54 0.64 -7.37
N SER A 39 -3.38 0.16 -8.57
CA SER A 39 -2.70 0.90 -9.64
C SER A 39 -3.63 1.07 -10.83
N TYR A 40 -3.44 2.13 -11.60
CA TYR A 40 -4.11 2.32 -12.86
C TYR A 40 -3.22 3.08 -13.82
N GLN A 41 -3.45 2.85 -15.11
CA GLN A 41 -2.73 3.49 -16.20
C GLN A 41 -3.63 3.73 -17.39
N SER A 42 -3.31 4.74 -18.18
CA SER A 42 -3.96 4.97 -19.47
C SER A 42 -3.54 3.91 -20.47
N ILE A 43 -4.50 3.42 -21.23
CA ILE A 43 -4.28 2.43 -22.29
C ILE A 43 -5.02 2.81 -23.55
N SER A 44 -4.53 2.34 -24.71
CA SER A 44 -5.25 2.37 -25.96
C SER A 44 -6.03 1.08 -26.14
N MET A 45 -7.32 1.18 -26.36
CA MET A 45 -8.23 0.06 -26.57
C MET A 45 -8.67 -0.04 -28.02
N LYS A 46 -9.49 -1.05 -28.36
CA LYS A 46 -10.03 -1.22 -29.72
C LYS A 46 -10.72 0.05 -30.23
N LYS A 47 -10.69 0.27 -31.55
CA LYS A 47 -11.20 1.48 -32.22
C LYS A 47 -10.49 2.77 -31.76
N ASP A 48 -9.22 2.64 -31.36
CA ASP A 48 -8.38 3.76 -30.88
C ASP A 48 -8.97 4.55 -29.69
N ARG A 49 -9.85 3.93 -28.90
CA ARG A 49 -10.38 4.55 -27.71
C ARG A 49 -9.36 4.55 -26.61
N LEU A 50 -9.22 5.69 -25.96
CA LEU A 50 -8.45 5.80 -24.72
C LEU A 50 -9.27 5.27 -23.55
N GLY A 51 -8.63 4.48 -22.72
CA GLY A 51 -9.24 3.93 -21.52
C GLY A 51 -8.24 3.81 -20.38
N PHE A 52 -8.65 3.16 -19.32
CA PHE A 52 -7.85 2.92 -18.14
C PHE A 52 -7.79 1.43 -17.83
N SER A 53 -6.59 0.94 -17.57
CA SER A 53 -6.38 -0.36 -16.95
C SER A 53 -6.27 -0.16 -15.44
N ILE A 54 -7.17 -0.77 -14.68
CA ILE A 54 -7.15 -0.73 -13.21
C ILE A 54 -6.82 -2.12 -12.70
N GLN A 55 -5.86 -2.22 -11.79
CA GLN A 55 -5.51 -3.43 -11.09
C GLN A 55 -5.57 -3.22 -9.59
N VAL A 56 -6.23 -4.10 -8.89
CA VAL A 56 -6.30 -4.11 -7.43
C VAL A 56 -5.73 -5.40 -6.86
N ILE A 57 -4.87 -5.26 -5.87
CA ILE A 57 -4.31 -6.35 -5.08
C ILE A 57 -5.03 -6.32 -3.73
N LEU A 58 -5.63 -7.43 -3.34
CA LEU A 58 -6.48 -7.48 -2.15
C LEU A 58 -6.31 -8.78 -1.35
N PRO A 59 -6.69 -8.76 -0.06
CA PRO A 59 -6.78 -9.97 0.74
C PRO A 59 -7.72 -10.98 0.09
N ILE A 60 -7.30 -12.25 0.04
CA ILE A 60 -8.06 -13.29 -0.66
C ILE A 60 -9.48 -13.48 -0.11
N GLU A 61 -9.66 -13.28 1.18
CA GLU A 61 -10.97 -13.36 1.84
C GLU A 61 -11.92 -12.23 1.46
N LYS A 62 -11.41 -11.12 0.92
CA LYS A 62 -12.23 -9.98 0.48
C LYS A 62 -12.65 -10.04 -1.00
N ARG A 63 -12.27 -11.07 -1.74
CA ARG A 63 -12.47 -11.12 -3.19
C ARG A 63 -13.93 -10.95 -3.63
N GLU A 64 -14.87 -11.55 -2.93
CA GLU A 64 -16.30 -11.41 -3.26
C GLU A 64 -16.82 -10.00 -3.01
N TYR A 65 -16.40 -9.41 -1.90
CA TYR A 65 -16.74 -8.03 -1.59
C TYR A 65 -16.22 -7.06 -2.64
N PHE A 66 -14.98 -7.23 -3.07
CA PHE A 66 -14.39 -6.39 -4.10
C PHE A 66 -15.02 -6.59 -5.48
N ARG A 67 -15.48 -7.81 -5.84
CA ARG A 67 -16.27 -8.02 -7.07
C ARG A 67 -17.53 -7.15 -7.08
N ARG A 68 -18.23 -7.03 -5.94
CA ARG A 68 -19.38 -6.15 -5.81
C ARG A 68 -19.00 -4.68 -5.99
N LEU A 69 -17.88 -4.23 -5.40
CA LEU A 69 -17.41 -2.86 -5.59
C LEU A 69 -17.19 -2.52 -7.06
N TRP A 70 -16.59 -3.44 -7.83
CA TRP A 70 -16.42 -3.25 -9.27
C TRP A 70 -17.74 -3.03 -9.99
N PHE A 71 -18.74 -3.87 -9.76
CA PHE A 71 -20.02 -3.80 -10.45
C PHE A 71 -20.94 -2.69 -9.94
N ASP A 72 -20.83 -2.31 -8.69
CA ASP A 72 -21.66 -1.26 -8.08
C ASP A 72 -21.13 0.15 -8.35
N TYR A 73 -19.79 0.32 -8.50
CA TYR A 73 -19.16 1.63 -8.54
C TYR A 73 -18.32 1.91 -9.79
N SER A 74 -18.31 1.02 -10.75
CA SER A 74 -17.72 1.28 -12.06
C SER A 74 -18.68 0.85 -13.19
N ASN A 75 -18.35 1.25 -14.43
CA ASN A 75 -19.15 0.87 -15.60
C ASN A 75 -18.72 -0.48 -16.19
N THR A 76 -17.77 -1.19 -15.57
CA THR A 76 -17.33 -2.47 -16.12
C THR A 76 -18.42 -3.52 -16.03
N ILE A 77 -18.55 -4.31 -17.10
CA ILE A 77 -19.46 -5.47 -17.14
C ILE A 77 -18.73 -6.78 -16.85
N GLY A 78 -17.43 -6.72 -16.63
CA GLY A 78 -16.61 -7.90 -16.33
C GLY A 78 -15.25 -7.53 -15.79
N ILE A 79 -14.73 -8.40 -14.93
CA ILE A 79 -13.39 -8.31 -14.38
C ILE A 79 -12.63 -9.60 -14.62
N ARG A 80 -11.32 -9.50 -14.69
CA ARG A 80 -10.42 -10.66 -14.61
C ARG A 80 -9.96 -10.81 -13.18
N GLU A 81 -9.98 -12.03 -12.69
CA GLU A 81 -9.54 -12.35 -11.33
C GLU A 81 -8.59 -13.53 -11.35
N ARG A 82 -7.54 -13.44 -10.53
CA ARG A 82 -6.64 -14.56 -10.29
C ARG A 82 -6.18 -14.57 -8.83
N THR A 83 -5.91 -15.75 -8.33
CA THR A 83 -5.18 -15.96 -7.09
C THR A 83 -3.69 -16.03 -7.40
N GLN A 84 -2.87 -15.36 -6.60
CA GLN A 84 -1.44 -15.30 -6.79
C GLN A 84 -0.72 -15.38 -5.45
N SER A 85 0.37 -16.14 -5.41
CA SER A 85 1.28 -16.12 -4.27
C SER A 85 2.12 -14.85 -4.28
N ARG A 86 2.31 -14.25 -3.12
CA ARG A 86 3.31 -13.19 -2.93
C ARG A 86 4.21 -13.52 -1.75
N TRP A 87 5.46 -13.11 -1.86
CA TRP A 87 6.45 -13.26 -0.82
C TRP A 87 6.69 -11.91 -0.16
N ILE A 88 6.59 -11.86 1.17
CA ILE A 88 6.77 -10.64 1.95
C ILE A 88 7.79 -10.87 3.06
N LEU A 89 8.55 -9.84 3.37
CA LEU A 89 9.40 -9.84 4.55
C LEU A 89 8.56 -9.62 5.80
N LEU A 90 8.95 -10.26 6.89
CA LEU A 90 8.34 -10.00 8.18
C LEU A 90 8.52 -8.54 8.58
N ARG A 91 7.47 -7.95 9.08
CA ARG A 91 7.43 -6.55 9.49
C ARG A 91 6.68 -6.40 10.81
N ARG A 92 6.96 -5.32 11.50
CA ARG A 92 6.20 -4.90 12.68
C ARG A 92 6.21 -3.40 12.82
N ARG A 93 5.19 -2.88 13.46
CA ARG A 93 5.07 -1.47 13.79
C ARG A 93 5.54 -1.22 15.22
N GLY A 94 5.99 0.00 15.44
CA GLY A 94 6.40 0.46 16.75
C GLY A 94 6.69 1.95 16.73
N GLU A 95 7.41 2.41 17.73
CA GLU A 95 7.83 3.81 17.83
C GLU A 95 9.29 3.91 18.24
N CYS A 96 9.93 4.99 17.83
CA CYS A 96 11.24 5.42 18.31
C CYS A 96 11.12 6.68 19.13
N SER A 97 11.74 6.72 20.29
CA SER A 97 11.90 7.93 21.07
C SER A 97 13.03 8.78 20.48
N THR A 98 12.69 10.00 20.08
CA THR A 98 13.63 10.95 19.45
C THR A 98 13.56 12.31 20.14
N THR A 99 14.43 13.23 19.72
CA THR A 99 14.38 14.65 20.16
C THR A 99 13.10 15.37 19.72
N PHE A 100 12.37 14.84 18.75
CA PHE A 100 11.07 15.32 18.27
C PHE A 100 9.87 14.54 18.86
N GLY A 101 10.10 13.84 19.98
CA GLY A 101 9.10 12.95 20.57
C GLY A 101 9.12 11.55 19.98
N ASN A 102 8.07 10.79 20.26
CA ASN A 102 7.93 9.44 19.73
C ASN A 102 7.46 9.49 18.27
N ILE A 103 8.19 8.84 17.40
CA ILE A 103 7.90 8.77 15.98
C ILE A 103 7.49 7.34 15.63
N LYS A 104 6.33 7.17 15.01
CA LYS A 104 5.86 5.85 14.53
C LYS A 104 6.73 5.37 13.38
N VAL A 105 7.22 4.14 13.50
CA VAL A 105 8.13 3.52 12.55
C VAL A 105 7.71 2.08 12.23
N LYS A 106 8.11 1.60 11.08
CA LYS A 106 8.00 0.20 10.66
C LYS A 106 9.38 -0.42 10.64
N GLN A 107 9.52 -1.57 11.27
CA GLN A 107 10.67 -2.45 11.11
C GLN A 107 10.39 -3.53 10.09
N THR A 108 11.40 -3.88 9.32
CA THR A 108 11.38 -5.01 8.37
C THR A 108 12.59 -5.89 8.67
N LEU A 109 12.32 -7.19 8.81
CA LEU A 109 13.33 -8.20 9.05
C LEU A 109 13.77 -8.81 7.73
N LYS A 110 15.05 -8.71 7.41
CA LYS A 110 15.63 -9.28 6.19
C LYS A 110 16.06 -10.73 6.38
N PRO A 111 16.22 -11.51 5.30
CA PRO A 111 16.66 -12.91 5.38
C PRO A 111 18.03 -13.12 6.07
N ASP A 112 18.91 -12.13 5.99
CA ASP A 112 20.22 -12.14 6.67
C ASP A 112 20.14 -11.81 8.17
N GLY A 113 18.93 -11.60 8.70
CA GLY A 113 18.69 -11.23 10.09
C GLY A 113 18.82 -9.74 10.38
N SER A 114 19.24 -8.93 9.43
CA SER A 114 19.31 -7.48 9.61
C SER A 114 17.90 -6.85 9.67
N ILE A 115 17.79 -5.77 10.43
CA ILE A 115 16.54 -5.04 10.60
C ILE A 115 16.69 -3.65 9.98
N THR A 116 15.76 -3.30 9.11
CA THR A 116 15.64 -1.94 8.61
C THR A 116 14.46 -1.23 9.25
N MET A 117 14.57 0.08 9.45
CA MET A 117 13.51 0.91 9.99
C MET A 117 13.17 2.04 9.04
N LYS A 118 11.89 2.33 8.92
CA LYS A 118 11.39 3.48 8.16
C LYS A 118 10.29 4.18 8.97
N PRO A 119 10.28 5.51 8.99
CA PRO A 119 9.16 6.25 9.56
C PRO A 119 7.89 5.99 8.76
N GLU A 120 6.73 6.03 9.43
CA GLU A 120 5.45 6.03 8.74
C GLU A 120 5.29 7.34 7.95
N ASN A 121 4.60 7.26 6.80
CA ASN A 121 4.48 8.43 5.90
C ASN A 121 3.79 9.62 6.56
N ASP A 122 2.78 9.38 7.37
CA ASP A 122 2.07 10.44 8.10
C ASP A 122 2.99 11.16 9.09
N GLU A 123 3.92 10.44 9.72
CA GLU A 123 4.94 11.02 10.59
C GLU A 123 5.93 11.88 9.80
N VAL A 124 6.32 11.42 8.61
CA VAL A 124 7.19 12.21 7.71
C VAL A 124 6.53 13.53 7.34
N LEU A 125 5.27 13.48 6.90
CA LEU A 125 4.49 14.67 6.55
C LEU A 125 4.34 15.62 7.74
N ARG A 126 4.03 15.09 8.92
CA ARG A 126 3.90 15.86 10.15
C ARG A 126 5.19 16.59 10.51
N LEU A 127 6.32 15.87 10.53
CA LEU A 127 7.62 16.45 10.87
C LEU A 127 8.13 17.44 9.82
N ASN A 128 7.90 17.17 8.52
CA ASN A 128 8.20 18.15 7.49
C ASN A 128 7.43 19.47 7.70
N THR A 129 6.17 19.40 8.07
CA THR A 129 5.29 20.56 8.24
C THR A 129 5.54 21.30 9.54
N GLU A 130 5.54 20.59 10.66
CA GLU A 130 5.62 21.18 11.99
C GLU A 130 7.03 21.62 12.39
N HIS A 131 8.04 20.81 12.04
CA HIS A 131 9.43 21.05 12.43
C HIS A 131 10.33 21.46 11.27
N LYS A 132 9.80 21.50 10.04
CA LYS A 132 10.53 21.87 8.82
C LYS A 132 11.81 21.04 8.59
N ILE A 133 11.75 19.76 8.99
CA ILE A 133 12.85 18.81 8.83
C ILE A 133 12.70 18.09 7.49
N SER A 134 13.81 17.89 6.79
CA SER A 134 13.79 17.12 5.54
C SER A 134 13.52 15.63 5.78
N THR A 135 12.96 14.95 4.79
CA THR A 135 12.73 13.51 4.85
C THR A 135 14.01 12.72 5.08
N GLU A 136 15.13 13.15 4.50
CA GLU A 136 16.44 12.55 4.70
C GLU A 136 16.93 12.67 6.14
N GLU A 137 16.77 13.85 6.73
CA GLU A 137 17.12 14.10 8.13
C GLU A 137 16.27 13.27 9.09
N ILE A 138 14.97 13.12 8.82
CA ILE A 138 14.08 12.24 9.59
C ILE A 138 14.58 10.79 9.56
N ARG A 139 14.96 10.28 8.39
CA ARG A 139 15.53 8.92 8.25
C ARG A 139 16.82 8.74 9.04
N LYS A 140 17.67 9.76 9.05
CA LYS A 140 18.91 9.76 9.84
C LYS A 140 18.62 9.70 11.34
N ILE A 141 17.70 10.54 11.84
CA ILE A 141 17.28 10.55 13.23
C ILE A 141 16.72 9.19 13.66
N ILE A 142 15.88 8.57 12.84
CA ILE A 142 15.34 7.23 13.10
C ILE A 142 16.46 6.18 13.18
N LYS A 143 17.42 6.22 12.28
CA LYS A 143 18.56 5.30 12.30
C LYS A 143 19.40 5.46 13.57
N GLU A 144 19.68 6.67 13.98
CA GLU A 144 20.41 6.99 15.21
C GLU A 144 19.65 6.59 16.48
N SER A 145 18.32 6.64 16.43
CA SER A 145 17.42 6.29 17.54
C SER A 145 17.00 4.82 17.55
N SER A 146 17.61 3.98 16.72
CA SER A 146 17.20 2.57 16.52
C SER A 146 17.19 1.72 17.80
N LYS A 147 18.10 2.01 18.74
CA LYS A 147 18.18 1.31 20.03
C LYS A 147 17.03 1.67 20.99
N LYS A 148 16.29 2.73 20.70
CA LYS A 148 15.12 3.20 21.49
C LYS A 148 13.80 2.77 20.87
N PHE A 149 13.82 1.79 19.99
CA PHE A 149 12.60 1.26 19.36
C PHE A 149 11.80 0.42 20.35
N LYS A 150 10.50 0.67 20.39
CA LYS A 150 9.51 -0.11 21.14
C LYS A 150 8.44 -0.64 20.17
N ALA A 151 8.34 -1.95 20.07
CA ALA A 151 7.34 -2.58 19.21
C ALA A 151 5.94 -2.48 19.80
N PHE A 152 4.94 -2.28 18.96
CA PHE A 152 3.52 -2.35 19.30
C PHE A 152 2.93 -3.75 19.06
N GLU A 153 3.57 -4.54 18.26
CA GLU A 153 3.09 -5.83 17.79
C GLU A 153 4.25 -6.82 17.56
N ASN A 154 3.94 -8.08 17.45
CA ASN A 154 4.90 -9.10 17.05
C ASN A 154 5.18 -9.03 15.54
N TRP A 155 6.22 -9.74 15.10
CA TRP A 155 6.51 -9.89 13.67
C TRP A 155 5.32 -10.55 12.93
N GLN A 156 4.90 -9.93 11.83
CA GLN A 156 3.79 -10.37 10.98
C GLN A 156 4.27 -10.64 9.57
#